data_fa018dbddfee04ca7326ab8d2a8d7ed1
#
_entry.id   fa018dbddfee04ca7326ab8d2a8d7ed1
#
_cell.length_a   1.000
_cell.length_b   1.000
_cell.length_c   1.000
_cell.angle_alpha   90.00
_cell.angle_beta   90.00
_cell.angle_gamma   90.00
#
_symmetry.space_group_name_H-M   'P 1'
#
loop_
_entity.id
_entity.type
_entity.pdbx_description
1 polymer ?
#
loop_
_entity_poly.entity_id
_entity_poly.type
_entity_poly.pdbx_seq_one_letter_code
_entity_poly.pdbx_strand_id
1 'polypeptide(L)'
;NPQSFCFVIAEGESFESPEAVMTVSNDGFNGMSRNMHDFVRNCIVRGSWKKKARPVLLNSWEACYFNINEARLLKLAKAGKEAGIELFVMDDGWFGTRDNDTQALGDWTANLKKLPQGIKGLAEKVNSLGLDFGIWVEPEMVNVNSDLYRAHPEWSLDIPGKDHSEGRNQRILDFGREDVQDYIIQVLSDLF
;
A
#
# COMPACT_ATOMS: atom_id res chain seq x y z
N ASN A 1 7.90 17.52 -9.64
CA ASN A 1 7.11 18.57 -9.03
C ASN A 1 7.83 19.90 -9.18
N PRO A 2 7.26 20.92 -9.86
CA PRO A 2 7.94 22.21 -10.04
C PRO A 2 8.09 23.00 -8.72
N GLN A 3 7.33 22.68 -7.69
CA GLN A 3 7.47 23.32 -6.38
C GLN A 3 8.60 22.68 -5.59
N SER A 4 9.57 23.49 -5.23
CA SER A 4 10.68 23.13 -4.34
C SER A 4 11.66 22.07 -4.89
N PHE A 5 11.56 21.64 -6.15
CA PHE A 5 12.58 20.79 -6.74
C PHE A 5 13.79 21.63 -7.14
N CYS A 6 14.94 21.30 -6.58
CA CYS A 6 16.22 21.89 -6.91
C CYS A 6 17.26 20.77 -6.90
N PHE A 7 17.89 20.53 -8.04
CA PHE A 7 18.98 19.58 -8.19
C PHE A 7 20.19 20.29 -8.81
N VAL A 8 21.32 20.23 -8.13
CA VAL A 8 22.56 20.84 -8.61
C VAL A 8 23.35 19.77 -9.37
N ILE A 9 23.65 20.04 -10.64
CA ILE A 9 24.48 19.19 -11.49
C ILE A 9 25.88 19.82 -11.55
N ALA A 10 26.89 19.07 -11.12
CA ALA A 10 28.29 19.50 -11.26
C ALA A 10 28.80 19.26 -12.69
N GLU A 11 29.97 19.83 -13.02
CA GLU A 11 30.59 19.63 -14.33
C GLU A 11 30.90 18.16 -14.57
N GLY A 12 30.37 17.60 -15.69
CA GLY A 12 30.54 16.19 -16.05
C GLY A 12 29.48 15.23 -15.47
N GLU A 13 28.58 15.71 -14.59
CA GLU A 13 27.46 14.94 -14.09
C GLU A 13 26.22 15.05 -14.98
N SER A 14 25.32 14.11 -14.83
CA SER A 14 24.01 14.09 -15.51
C SER A 14 22.90 13.77 -14.52
N PHE A 15 21.71 14.32 -14.78
CA PHE A 15 20.48 13.97 -14.07
C PHE A 15 19.52 13.30 -15.05
N GLU A 16 19.08 12.09 -14.70
CA GLU A 16 18.06 11.37 -15.46
C GLU A 16 16.70 11.55 -14.79
N SER A 17 15.75 12.12 -15.52
CA SER A 17 14.38 12.25 -15.03
C SER A 17 13.63 10.93 -15.16
N PRO A 18 12.58 10.69 -14.33
CA PRO A 18 11.66 9.60 -14.57
C PRO A 18 11.08 9.65 -15.99
N GLU A 19 10.83 8.46 -16.58
CA GLU A 19 10.22 8.34 -17.90
C GLU A 19 8.81 8.94 -17.92
N ALA A 20 8.49 9.66 -18.98
CA ALA A 20 7.16 10.17 -19.26
C ALA A 20 6.59 9.50 -20.51
N VAL A 21 5.39 8.92 -20.37
CA VAL A 21 4.69 8.27 -21.49
C VAL A 21 3.61 9.20 -22.04
N MET A 22 3.66 9.46 -23.34
CA MET A 22 2.69 10.27 -24.05
C MET A 22 2.00 9.46 -25.15
N THR A 23 0.75 9.77 -25.44
CA THR A 23 -0.01 9.19 -26.56
C THR A 23 -0.75 10.25 -27.31
N VAL A 24 -0.98 9.99 -28.58
CA VAL A 24 -1.82 10.82 -29.47
C VAL A 24 -2.89 9.93 -30.09
N SER A 25 -4.09 10.44 -30.23
CA SER A 25 -5.23 9.74 -30.84
C SER A 25 -6.05 10.69 -31.69
N ASN A 26 -6.41 10.25 -32.88
CA ASN A 26 -7.42 10.91 -33.73
C ASN A 26 -8.85 10.41 -33.45
N ASP A 27 -9.02 9.46 -32.51
CA ASP A 27 -10.29 8.85 -32.10
C ASP A 27 -10.72 9.36 -30.70
N GLY A 28 -10.43 10.63 -30.42
CA GLY A 28 -10.79 11.31 -29.19
C GLY A 28 -10.22 10.66 -27.90
N PHE A 29 -10.83 10.99 -26.76
CA PHE A 29 -10.38 10.50 -25.44
C PHE A 29 -10.48 8.98 -25.30
N ASN A 30 -11.46 8.33 -25.93
CA ASN A 30 -11.59 6.88 -25.88
C ASN A 30 -10.42 6.19 -26.57
N GLY A 31 -9.96 6.71 -27.72
CA GLY A 31 -8.76 6.23 -28.38
C GLY A 31 -7.50 6.40 -27.55
N MET A 32 -7.33 7.58 -26.96
CA MET A 32 -6.23 7.86 -26.05
C MET A 32 -6.23 6.90 -24.85
N SER A 33 -7.38 6.68 -24.23
CA SER A 33 -7.54 5.76 -23.10
C SER A 33 -7.17 4.33 -23.48
N ARG A 34 -7.64 3.84 -24.63
CA ARG A 34 -7.27 2.51 -25.13
C ARG A 34 -5.77 2.35 -25.35
N ASN A 35 -5.12 3.34 -25.98
CA ASN A 35 -3.67 3.33 -26.19
C ASN A 35 -2.90 3.20 -24.87
N MET A 36 -3.29 3.97 -23.84
CA MET A 36 -2.67 3.90 -22.51
C MET A 36 -2.95 2.56 -21.81
N HIS A 37 -4.17 2.00 -21.94
CA HIS A 37 -4.48 0.67 -21.41
C HIS A 37 -3.63 -0.41 -22.08
N ASP A 38 -3.42 -0.32 -23.39
CA ASP A 38 -2.58 -1.29 -24.12
C ASP A 38 -1.12 -1.15 -23.73
N PHE A 39 -0.63 0.07 -23.54
CA PHE A 39 0.70 0.31 -22.99
C PHE A 39 0.85 -0.33 -21.61
N VAL A 40 -0.06 -0.06 -20.69
CA VAL A 40 -0.03 -0.63 -19.33
C VAL A 40 -0.05 -2.15 -19.38
N ARG A 41 -0.94 -2.77 -20.17
CA ARG A 41 -1.02 -4.24 -20.31
C ARG A 41 0.24 -4.85 -20.88
N ASN A 42 0.83 -4.20 -21.87
CA ASN A 42 1.95 -4.78 -22.62
C ASN A 42 3.30 -4.51 -21.96
N CYS A 43 3.48 -3.35 -21.35
CA CYS A 43 4.77 -2.85 -20.87
C CYS A 43 4.89 -2.84 -19.34
N ILE A 44 3.79 -2.65 -18.60
CA ILE A 44 3.83 -2.49 -17.15
C ILE A 44 3.41 -3.76 -16.41
N VAL A 45 2.22 -4.30 -16.74
CA VAL A 45 1.68 -5.48 -16.04
C VAL A 45 2.51 -6.72 -16.33
N ARG A 46 2.90 -7.42 -15.27
CA ARG A 46 3.71 -8.66 -15.33
C ARG A 46 2.93 -9.85 -14.75
N GLY A 47 3.48 -11.06 -14.96
CA GLY A 47 2.96 -12.30 -14.40
C GLY A 47 1.57 -12.71 -14.90
N SER A 48 0.89 -13.51 -14.13
CA SER A 48 -0.42 -14.09 -14.47
C SER A 48 -1.51 -13.02 -14.66
N TRP A 49 -1.38 -11.88 -14.00
CA TRP A 49 -2.36 -10.79 -14.05
C TRP A 49 -2.35 -10.00 -15.37
N LYS A 50 -1.37 -10.22 -16.24
CA LYS A 50 -1.29 -9.56 -17.56
C LYS A 50 -2.53 -9.84 -18.42
N LYS A 51 -3.07 -11.07 -18.32
CA LYS A 51 -4.20 -11.55 -19.15
C LYS A 51 -5.42 -11.97 -18.32
N LYS A 52 -5.31 -12.05 -16.99
CA LYS A 52 -6.39 -12.47 -16.10
C LYS A 52 -7.29 -11.28 -15.78
N ALA A 53 -8.60 -11.50 -15.81
CA ALA A 53 -9.57 -10.53 -15.29
C ALA A 53 -9.32 -10.28 -13.78
N ARG A 54 -9.53 -9.06 -13.33
CA ARG A 54 -9.47 -8.74 -11.91
C ARG A 54 -10.68 -9.31 -11.20
N PRO A 55 -10.51 -9.89 -10.00
CA PRO A 55 -11.63 -10.42 -9.22
C PRO A 55 -12.55 -9.29 -8.75
N VAL A 56 -13.81 -9.62 -8.53
CA VAL A 56 -14.74 -8.73 -7.84
C VAL A 56 -14.32 -8.64 -6.38
N LEU A 57 -13.92 -7.43 -5.95
CA LEU A 57 -13.27 -7.19 -4.66
C LEU A 57 -14.21 -6.52 -3.67
N LEU A 58 -14.19 -6.98 -2.41
CA LEU A 58 -14.74 -6.30 -1.26
C LEU A 58 -13.62 -5.92 -0.30
N ASN A 59 -13.46 -4.62 -0.06
CA ASN A 59 -12.53 -4.08 0.93
C ASN A 59 -13.29 -3.81 2.24
N SER A 60 -12.66 -4.06 3.39
CA SER A 60 -13.29 -3.91 4.71
C SER A 60 -13.39 -2.46 5.20
N TRP A 61 -12.71 -1.49 4.56
CA TRP A 61 -12.54 -0.14 5.09
C TRP A 61 -13.86 0.56 5.41
N GLU A 62 -14.72 0.77 4.42
CA GLU A 62 -15.97 1.49 4.59
C GLU A 62 -16.96 0.81 5.56
N ALA A 63 -16.83 -0.50 5.75
CA ALA A 63 -17.68 -1.24 6.69
C ALA A 63 -17.16 -1.23 8.13
N CYS A 64 -15.85 -1.08 8.33
CA CYS A 64 -15.22 -1.34 9.62
C CYS A 64 -14.34 -0.20 10.12
N TYR A 65 -13.73 0.57 9.23
CA TYR A 65 -12.61 1.46 9.56
C TYR A 65 -11.58 0.73 10.43
N PHE A 66 -11.05 1.35 11.47
CA PHE A 66 -10.11 0.74 12.42
C PHE A 66 -10.75 -0.30 13.37
N ASN A 67 -12.08 -0.35 13.45
CA ASN A 67 -12.80 -1.27 14.34
C ASN A 67 -12.96 -2.65 13.68
N ILE A 68 -11.85 -3.28 13.40
CA ILE A 68 -11.78 -4.63 12.86
C ILE A 68 -11.51 -5.65 13.96
N ASN A 69 -12.02 -6.85 13.79
CA ASN A 69 -11.63 -8.07 14.47
C ASN A 69 -11.99 -9.29 13.60
N GLU A 70 -11.40 -10.43 13.90
CA GLU A 70 -11.60 -11.66 13.11
C GLU A 70 -13.07 -11.98 12.86
N ALA A 71 -13.91 -11.94 13.89
CA ALA A 71 -15.33 -12.31 13.77
C ALA A 71 -16.09 -11.35 12.83
N ARG A 72 -15.81 -10.04 12.92
CA ARG A 72 -16.44 -9.02 12.08
C ARG A 72 -15.99 -9.15 10.63
N LEU A 73 -14.69 -9.38 10.40
CA LEU A 73 -14.15 -9.58 9.05
C LEU A 73 -14.71 -10.84 8.39
N LEU A 74 -14.78 -11.95 9.12
CA LEU A 74 -15.37 -13.21 8.60
C LEU A 74 -16.86 -13.07 8.30
N LYS A 75 -17.61 -12.33 9.13
CA LYS A 75 -19.03 -12.05 8.86
C LYS A 75 -19.20 -11.26 7.57
N LEU A 76 -18.35 -10.23 7.36
CA LEU A 76 -18.36 -9.42 6.15
C LEU A 76 -17.94 -10.23 4.92
N ALA A 77 -16.87 -11.04 5.02
CA ALA A 77 -16.40 -11.89 3.95
C ALA A 77 -17.48 -12.91 3.52
N LYS A 78 -18.19 -13.53 4.48
CA LYS A 78 -19.28 -14.47 4.20
C LYS A 78 -20.43 -13.79 3.46
N ALA A 79 -20.89 -12.64 3.91
CA ALA A 79 -21.93 -11.87 3.23
C ALA A 79 -21.48 -11.43 1.82
N GLY A 80 -20.22 -11.05 1.67
CA GLY A 80 -19.62 -10.72 0.38
C GLY A 80 -19.64 -11.92 -0.58
N LYS A 81 -19.27 -13.10 -0.09
CA LYS A 81 -19.34 -14.36 -0.89
C LYS A 81 -20.75 -14.65 -1.40
N GLU A 82 -21.74 -14.50 -0.54
CA GLU A 82 -23.16 -14.69 -0.91
C GLU A 82 -23.61 -13.69 -1.99
N ALA A 83 -23.00 -12.49 -2.02
CA ALA A 83 -23.22 -11.45 -3.03
C ALA A 83 -22.39 -11.64 -4.33
N GLY A 84 -21.54 -12.65 -4.42
CA GLY A 84 -20.73 -12.95 -5.61
C GLY A 84 -19.35 -12.32 -5.62
N ILE A 85 -18.82 -11.88 -4.47
CA ILE A 85 -17.45 -11.42 -4.32
C ILE A 85 -16.47 -12.59 -4.50
N GLU A 86 -15.32 -12.31 -5.06
CA GLU A 86 -14.25 -13.28 -5.34
C GLU A 86 -12.99 -13.04 -4.50
N LEU A 87 -12.73 -11.79 -4.11
CA LEU A 87 -11.57 -11.36 -3.31
C LEU A 87 -12.03 -10.51 -2.12
N PHE A 88 -11.63 -10.90 -0.92
CA PHE A 88 -11.81 -10.10 0.29
C PHE A 88 -10.50 -9.45 0.72
N VAL A 89 -10.49 -8.13 0.88
CA VAL A 89 -9.31 -7.36 1.30
C VAL A 89 -9.53 -6.82 2.72
N MET A 90 -8.66 -7.21 3.63
CA MET A 90 -8.55 -6.59 4.94
C MET A 90 -7.76 -5.28 4.81
N ASP A 91 -8.42 -4.16 5.14
CA ASP A 91 -7.82 -2.82 5.11
C ASP A 91 -7.11 -2.47 6.42
N ASP A 92 -6.82 -1.18 6.63
CA ASP A 92 -6.09 -0.61 7.76
C ASP A 92 -6.64 -1.05 9.13
N GLY A 93 -5.77 -1.02 10.15
CA GLY A 93 -6.15 -1.33 11.53
C GLY A 93 -5.77 -2.72 12.03
N TRP A 94 -5.10 -3.56 11.23
CA TRP A 94 -4.75 -4.93 11.58
C TRP A 94 -3.44 -5.07 12.38
N PHE A 95 -2.59 -4.05 12.40
CA PHE A 95 -1.23 -4.10 12.94
C PHE A 95 -1.05 -3.24 14.20
N GLY A 96 -0.04 -3.55 15.01
CA GLY A 96 0.38 -2.79 16.17
C GLY A 96 -0.80 -2.34 17.06
N THR A 97 -0.80 -1.08 17.43
CA THR A 97 -1.89 -0.41 18.17
C THR A 97 -2.74 0.49 17.26
N ARG A 98 -2.86 0.12 15.98
CA ARG A 98 -3.54 0.90 14.94
C ARG A 98 -5.06 0.95 15.15
N ASP A 99 -5.53 1.84 16.01
CA ASP A 99 -6.94 2.08 16.31
C ASP A 99 -7.47 3.42 15.75
N ASN A 100 -6.59 4.20 15.13
CA ASN A 100 -6.85 5.46 14.43
C ASN A 100 -5.69 5.79 13.50
N ASP A 101 -5.77 6.87 12.75
CA ASP A 101 -4.80 7.29 11.74
C ASP A 101 -3.58 8.05 12.30
N THR A 102 -3.54 8.32 13.61
CA THR A 102 -2.47 9.10 14.24
C THR A 102 -1.37 8.26 14.88
N GLN A 103 -1.46 6.92 14.80
CA GLN A 103 -0.53 6.02 15.49
C GLN A 103 -0.27 4.72 14.74
N ALA A 104 0.88 4.12 15.08
CA ALA A 104 1.32 2.77 14.72
C ALA A 104 1.55 2.50 13.21
N LEU A 105 1.39 3.49 12.31
CA LEU A 105 1.77 3.28 10.92
C LEU A 105 3.29 3.05 10.84
N GLY A 106 3.71 1.94 10.25
CA GLY A 106 5.08 1.43 10.26
C GLY A 106 5.28 0.19 11.12
N ASP A 107 4.41 -0.07 12.11
CA ASP A 107 4.49 -1.19 13.03
C ASP A 107 3.78 -2.43 12.45
N TRP A 108 4.32 -3.01 11.39
CA TRP A 108 3.69 -4.04 10.54
C TRP A 108 3.58 -5.43 11.20
N THR A 109 3.30 -5.48 12.49
CA THR A 109 3.09 -6.72 13.24
C THR A 109 1.61 -6.89 13.57
N ALA A 110 1.04 -8.06 13.25
CA ALA A 110 -0.38 -8.34 13.46
C ALA A 110 -0.81 -8.12 14.92
N ASN A 111 -1.92 -7.41 15.11
CA ASN A 111 -2.53 -7.24 16.43
C ASN A 111 -3.30 -8.51 16.81
N LEU A 112 -2.71 -9.35 17.67
CA LEU A 112 -3.29 -10.62 18.08
C LEU A 112 -4.56 -10.49 18.95
N LYS A 113 -4.87 -9.30 19.48
CA LYS A 113 -6.17 -9.06 20.13
C LYS A 113 -7.30 -8.96 19.11
N LYS A 114 -7.02 -8.38 17.93
CA LYS A 114 -7.95 -8.28 16.81
C LYS A 114 -7.98 -9.56 15.97
N LEU A 115 -6.82 -10.17 15.77
CA LEU A 115 -6.58 -11.34 14.94
C LEU A 115 -5.89 -12.44 15.78
N PRO A 116 -6.64 -13.24 16.57
CA PRO A 116 -6.05 -14.19 17.54
C PRO A 116 -5.14 -15.25 16.92
N GLN A 117 -5.32 -15.58 15.64
CA GLN A 117 -4.49 -16.53 14.88
C GLN A 117 -3.59 -15.82 13.84
N GLY A 118 -3.41 -14.50 14.00
CA GLY A 118 -2.64 -13.67 13.07
C GLY A 118 -3.26 -13.57 11.68
N ILE A 119 -2.49 -13.03 10.75
CA ILE A 119 -2.93 -12.82 9.35
C ILE A 119 -3.17 -14.18 8.67
N LYS A 120 -2.25 -15.12 8.84
CA LYS A 120 -2.35 -16.46 8.24
C LYS A 120 -3.64 -17.16 8.62
N GLY A 121 -4.00 -17.17 9.91
CA GLY A 121 -5.22 -17.81 10.38
C GLY A 121 -6.49 -17.17 9.82
N LEU A 122 -6.52 -15.84 9.68
CA LEU A 122 -7.62 -15.14 9.00
C LEU A 122 -7.67 -15.49 7.51
N ALA A 123 -6.53 -15.46 6.81
CA ALA A 123 -6.45 -15.80 5.39
C ALA A 123 -6.96 -17.22 5.11
N GLU A 124 -6.55 -18.21 5.91
CA GLU A 124 -7.03 -19.60 5.79
C GLU A 124 -8.55 -19.71 5.95
N LYS A 125 -9.12 -18.96 6.90
CA LYS A 125 -10.60 -18.92 7.11
C LYS A 125 -11.33 -18.25 5.95
N VAL A 126 -10.81 -17.16 5.41
CA VAL A 126 -11.37 -16.48 4.23
C VAL A 126 -11.29 -17.39 3.00
N ASN A 127 -10.13 -18.03 2.80
CA ASN A 127 -9.94 -18.99 1.71
C ASN A 127 -10.90 -20.20 1.82
N SER A 128 -11.21 -20.65 3.03
CA SER A 128 -12.18 -21.74 3.26
C SER A 128 -13.61 -21.39 2.84
N LEU A 129 -13.92 -20.08 2.72
CA LEU A 129 -15.19 -19.61 2.14
C LEU A 129 -15.17 -19.61 0.60
N GLY A 130 -14.04 -19.97 -0.02
CA GLY A 130 -13.85 -19.91 -1.47
C GLY A 130 -13.64 -18.48 -1.98
N LEU A 131 -13.01 -17.63 -1.18
CA LEU A 131 -12.57 -16.28 -1.53
C LEU A 131 -11.04 -16.23 -1.57
N ASP A 132 -10.48 -15.43 -2.46
CA ASP A 132 -9.10 -14.98 -2.33
C ASP A 132 -8.99 -13.98 -1.17
N PHE A 133 -7.81 -13.92 -0.54
CA PHE A 133 -7.52 -12.97 0.55
C PHE A 133 -6.48 -11.95 0.11
N GLY A 134 -6.69 -10.70 0.47
CA GLY A 134 -5.76 -9.59 0.29
C GLY A 134 -5.61 -8.76 1.56
N ILE A 135 -4.50 -8.03 1.64
CA ILE A 135 -4.17 -7.19 2.79
C ILE A 135 -3.73 -5.81 2.31
N TRP A 136 -4.16 -4.77 3.01
CA TRP A 136 -3.69 -3.41 2.79
C TRP A 136 -2.41 -3.13 3.56
N VAL A 137 -1.47 -2.49 2.90
CA VAL A 137 -0.24 -1.93 3.48
C VAL A 137 0.05 -0.55 2.88
N GLU A 138 0.64 0.33 3.67
CA GLU A 138 1.11 1.67 3.29
C GLU A 138 2.59 1.81 3.68
N PRO A 139 3.49 1.07 3.01
CA PRO A 139 4.87 0.87 3.47
C PRO A 139 5.74 2.12 3.31
N GLU A 140 5.33 3.10 2.54
CA GLU A 140 6.05 4.35 2.29
C GLU A 140 5.89 5.39 3.40
N MET A 141 4.97 5.18 4.34
CA MET A 141 4.63 6.15 5.36
C MET A 141 4.85 5.62 6.77
N VAL A 142 5.06 6.53 7.71
CA VAL A 142 5.25 6.24 9.13
C VAL A 142 4.55 7.29 10.00
N ASN A 143 3.93 6.88 11.10
CA ASN A 143 3.48 7.83 12.12
C ASN A 143 4.62 8.15 13.08
N VAL A 144 4.71 9.39 13.54
CA VAL A 144 5.62 9.78 14.64
C VAL A 144 5.33 8.97 15.91
N ASN A 145 4.05 8.65 16.14
CA ASN A 145 3.61 7.77 17.22
C ASN A 145 3.58 6.29 16.74
N SER A 146 4.74 5.75 16.41
CA SER A 146 4.96 4.33 16.10
C SER A 146 6.23 3.82 16.76
N ASP A 147 6.36 2.51 16.92
CA ASP A 147 7.59 1.88 17.41
C ASP A 147 8.71 2.03 16.38
N LEU A 148 8.37 1.92 15.10
CA LEU A 148 9.31 2.13 14.00
C LEU A 148 9.95 3.53 14.08
N TYR A 149 9.14 4.57 14.18
CA TYR A 149 9.67 5.94 14.23
C TYR A 149 10.49 6.20 15.52
N ARG A 150 10.09 5.64 16.65
CA ARG A 150 10.87 5.74 17.89
C ARG A 150 12.23 5.05 17.80
N ALA A 151 12.31 3.94 17.07
CA ALA A 151 13.56 3.20 16.86
C ALA A 151 14.45 3.89 15.80
N HIS A 152 13.85 4.47 14.77
CA HIS A 152 14.54 5.00 13.59
C HIS A 152 13.94 6.34 13.12
N PRO A 153 14.02 7.42 13.94
CA PRO A 153 13.52 8.73 13.53
C PRO A 153 14.26 9.28 12.28
N GLU A 154 15.51 8.86 12.08
CA GLU A 154 16.35 9.23 10.93
C GLU A 154 15.92 8.58 9.60
N TRP A 155 14.97 7.64 9.63
CA TRP A 155 14.39 7.02 8.44
C TRP A 155 13.28 7.86 7.82
N SER A 156 12.76 8.84 8.55
CA SER A 156 11.82 9.80 8.01
C SER A 156 12.53 10.82 7.14
N LEU A 157 11.99 11.09 5.96
CA LEU A 157 12.54 12.10 5.06
C LEU A 157 12.53 13.47 5.73
N ASP A 158 13.72 14.04 5.89
CA ASP A 158 13.94 15.33 6.50
C ASP A 158 14.77 16.22 5.56
N ILE A 159 14.37 17.49 5.41
CA ILE A 159 15.10 18.49 4.65
C ILE A 159 15.54 19.58 5.62
N PRO A 160 16.84 19.72 5.87
CA PRO A 160 17.35 20.72 6.80
C PRO A 160 16.79 22.13 6.53
N GLY A 161 16.25 22.77 7.57
CA GLY A 161 15.67 24.10 7.49
C GLY A 161 14.28 24.20 6.86
N LYS A 162 13.61 23.08 6.64
CA LYS A 162 12.20 23.03 6.25
C LYS A 162 11.38 22.24 7.26
N ASP A 163 10.12 22.62 7.40
CA ASP A 163 9.17 21.82 8.19
C ASP A 163 8.93 20.45 7.52
N HIS A 164 8.70 19.43 8.32
CA HIS A 164 8.32 18.12 7.81
C HIS A 164 7.05 18.20 6.98
N SER A 165 7.05 17.52 5.85
CA SER A 165 5.83 17.34 5.07
C SER A 165 4.96 16.27 5.73
N GLU A 166 3.95 16.68 6.46
CA GLU A 166 3.01 15.78 7.13
C GLU A 166 1.62 15.89 6.49
N GLY A 167 1.03 14.74 6.19
CA GLY A 167 -0.36 14.60 5.79
C GLY A 167 -1.01 13.48 6.60
N ARG A 168 -2.19 13.68 7.19
CA ARG A 168 -2.87 12.68 8.03
C ARG A 168 -1.99 12.15 9.19
N ASN A 169 -1.17 13.00 9.80
CA ASN A 169 -0.19 12.65 10.85
C ASN A 169 0.88 11.63 10.40
N GLN A 170 1.17 11.57 9.13
CA GLN A 170 2.11 10.64 8.52
C GLN A 170 3.30 11.40 7.96
N ARG A 171 4.48 10.79 8.06
CA ARG A 171 5.73 11.20 7.43
C ARG A 171 6.14 10.18 6.38
N ILE A 172 6.88 10.63 5.38
CA ILE A 172 7.41 9.78 4.32
C ILE A 172 8.71 9.13 4.80
N LEU A 173 8.88 7.83 4.58
CA LEU A 173 10.16 7.15 4.77
C LEU A 173 11.13 7.50 3.64
N ASP A 174 12.41 7.66 3.96
CA ASP A 174 13.46 7.96 3.00
C ASP A 174 13.90 6.70 2.24
N PHE A 175 13.22 6.39 1.16
CA PHE A 175 13.58 5.28 0.27
C PHE A 175 14.88 5.50 -0.53
N GLY A 176 15.57 6.61 -0.37
CA GLY A 176 16.96 6.77 -0.82
C GLY A 176 17.96 5.99 0.01
N ARG A 177 17.55 5.50 1.20
CA ARG A 177 18.38 4.73 2.13
C ARG A 177 18.20 3.23 1.90
N GLU A 178 19.31 2.50 1.80
CA GLU A 178 19.31 1.04 1.63
C GLU A 178 18.70 0.32 2.85
N ASP A 179 19.00 0.78 4.07
CA ASP A 179 18.46 0.18 5.30
C ASP A 179 16.93 0.28 5.40
N VAL A 180 16.31 1.37 4.90
CA VAL A 180 14.85 1.52 4.78
C VAL A 180 14.30 0.56 3.73
N GLN A 181 14.95 0.45 2.57
CA GLN A 181 14.55 -0.48 1.51
C GLN A 181 14.59 -1.93 2.02
N ASP A 182 15.68 -2.33 2.67
CA ASP A 182 15.86 -3.69 3.21
C ASP A 182 14.79 -4.02 4.26
N TYR A 183 14.51 -3.08 5.16
CA TYR A 183 13.44 -3.24 6.16
C TYR A 183 12.07 -3.47 5.51
N ILE A 184 11.70 -2.64 4.54
CA ILE A 184 10.39 -2.76 3.86
C ILE A 184 10.32 -4.04 3.01
N ILE A 185 11.41 -4.44 2.35
CA ILE A 185 11.50 -5.72 1.63
C ILE A 185 11.26 -6.88 2.60
N GLN A 186 11.90 -6.85 3.78
CA GLN A 186 11.71 -7.89 4.78
C GLN A 186 10.27 -7.93 5.29
N VAL A 187 9.68 -6.78 5.65
CA VAL A 187 8.28 -6.68 6.09
C VAL A 187 7.32 -7.28 5.07
N LEU A 188 7.46 -6.89 3.79
CA LEU A 188 6.59 -7.39 2.73
C LEU A 188 6.82 -8.89 2.47
N SER A 189 8.08 -9.37 2.54
CA SER A 189 8.39 -10.78 2.39
C SER A 189 7.83 -11.66 3.51
N ASP A 190 7.72 -11.12 4.72
CA ASP A 190 7.13 -11.83 5.86
C ASP A 190 5.60 -11.87 5.79
N LEU A 191 4.99 -10.95 5.04
CA LEU A 191 3.52 -10.87 4.84
C LEU A 191 3.02 -11.80 3.74
N PHE A 192 3.85 -12.13 2.74
CA PHE A 192 3.49 -12.88 1.52
C PHE A 192 4.29 -14.17 1.34
#